data_1aa217e7c81bce6edd4dbc90e0d7437e
#
_entry.id   1aa217e7c81bce6edd4dbc90e0d7437e
#
_cell.length_a   1.000
_cell.length_b   1.000
_cell.length_c   1.000
_cell.angle_alpha   90.00
_cell.angle_beta   90.00
_cell.angle_gamma   90.00
#
_symmetry.space_group_name_H-M   'P 1'
#
loop_
_entity.id
_entity.type
_entity.pdbx_description
1 polymer ?
#
loop_
_entity_poly.entity_id
_entity_poly.type
_entity_poly.pdbx_seq_one_letter_code
_entity_poly.pdbx_strand_id
1 'polypeptide(L)'
;MSEIKYAGEVELQKLVLISSSGTAIDLTELVININIYESLFSHAISGSILIGDTNNLAVNLPIIGQEYLMVKLNTPSLEGDKESIDFTENVFVIYKIKQREADGNMQVLELQFTTPEMLKNNRVRVSKSYTETIDNIAEDILTNTKYIDSKKDLFIEPTVGIRRMVIPNLHPYHALKNMATESISSESNSPHYLFYENTRGIHFRSLQSLYAQNVTGQYHSGSQASDEDYDNYTNSGDSGALIQSIKRIINFSMGTNNDTLMNIVGGMLGSTIISHDIYNKSYSKNTFGYFDNFKDHERISENPTYNDNPIDEDENTIGDFPDARIHLHSIPSDNKDTQHYATNTSSYSYASNRLSDTLLSRQSRLAELRSGIGLTMEINGNTTIAAGDLIDVQLPIAGIDHDDDKVDKYYSGTYLITNLRHVFVPRQRTHNIVLSLAKDSIPEILPKKSDAIQPQPMHKGTITKSFY
;
A
#
# COMPACT_ATOMS: atom_id res chain seq x y z
N MET A 1 -22.69 23.34 8.67
CA MET A 1 -21.68 22.29 8.79
C MET A 1 -21.94 21.56 10.08
N SER A 2 -22.03 20.24 10.05
CA SER A 2 -22.15 19.46 11.30
C SER A 2 -20.77 19.43 11.94
N GLU A 3 -20.64 19.91 13.18
CA GLU A 3 -19.42 19.76 13.95
C GLU A 3 -19.27 18.30 14.37
N ILE A 4 -18.03 17.80 14.29
CA ILE A 4 -17.69 16.46 14.77
C ILE A 4 -17.94 16.39 16.29
N LYS A 5 -18.66 15.34 16.73
CA LYS A 5 -19.02 15.18 18.15
C LYS A 5 -18.12 14.20 18.89
N TYR A 6 -17.55 13.24 18.16
CA TYR A 6 -16.62 12.24 18.71
C TYR A 6 -15.65 11.76 17.64
N ALA A 7 -14.51 11.23 18.05
CA ALA A 7 -13.51 10.71 17.15
C ALA A 7 -14.07 9.52 16.35
N GLY A 8 -13.83 9.51 15.04
CA GLY A 8 -14.36 8.50 14.15
C GLY A 8 -15.83 8.68 13.78
N GLU A 9 -16.42 9.88 13.99
CA GLU A 9 -17.76 10.17 13.47
C GLU A 9 -17.72 10.24 11.95
N VAL A 10 -18.72 9.61 11.32
CA VAL A 10 -18.91 9.63 9.87
C VAL A 10 -20.36 9.97 9.52
N GLU A 11 -20.53 10.73 8.48
CA GLU A 11 -21.83 11.03 7.88
C GLU A 11 -21.96 10.28 6.56
N LEU A 12 -22.97 9.39 6.48
CA LEU A 12 -23.37 8.75 5.24
C LEU A 12 -24.29 9.70 4.48
N GLN A 13 -23.75 10.38 3.46
CA GLN A 13 -24.49 11.35 2.66
C GLN A 13 -25.32 10.68 1.58
N LYS A 14 -24.84 9.58 0.98
CA LYS A 14 -25.54 8.87 -0.08
C LYS A 14 -25.15 7.39 -0.10
N LEU A 15 -26.15 6.53 -0.18
CA LEU A 15 -25.97 5.10 -0.40
C LEU A 15 -27.11 4.57 -1.27
N VAL A 16 -26.86 4.40 -2.56
CA VAL A 16 -27.88 4.03 -3.53
C VAL A 16 -27.44 2.81 -4.33
N LEU A 17 -28.26 1.77 -4.32
CA LEU A 17 -28.12 0.62 -5.20
C LEU A 17 -28.92 0.86 -6.48
N ILE A 18 -28.29 0.71 -7.63
CA ILE A 18 -28.96 0.78 -8.92
C ILE A 18 -29.03 -0.65 -9.48
N SER A 19 -30.22 -1.17 -9.60
CA SER A 19 -30.44 -2.52 -10.11
C SER A 19 -30.07 -2.65 -11.59
N SER A 20 -29.93 -3.85 -12.08
CA SER A 20 -29.69 -4.15 -13.50
C SER A 20 -30.83 -3.63 -14.42
N SER A 21 -32.03 -3.42 -13.88
CA SER A 21 -33.17 -2.79 -14.60
C SER A 21 -33.15 -1.27 -14.58
N GLY A 22 -32.20 -0.63 -13.90
CA GLY A 22 -32.08 0.81 -13.75
C GLY A 22 -32.89 1.41 -12.58
N THR A 23 -33.53 0.58 -11.75
CA THR A 23 -34.24 1.06 -10.56
C THR A 23 -33.24 1.41 -9.47
N ALA A 24 -33.32 2.62 -8.94
CA ALA A 24 -32.50 3.11 -7.85
C ALA A 24 -33.19 2.87 -6.50
N ILE A 25 -32.45 2.35 -5.53
CA ILE A 25 -32.92 2.03 -4.19
C ILE A 25 -32.01 2.68 -3.18
N ASP A 26 -32.56 3.43 -2.25
CA ASP A 26 -31.83 3.96 -1.11
C ASP A 26 -31.61 2.85 -0.07
N LEU A 27 -30.36 2.55 0.25
CA LEU A 27 -29.97 1.54 1.23
C LEU A 27 -29.59 2.14 2.59
N THR A 28 -29.71 3.44 2.77
CA THR A 28 -29.21 4.16 3.97
C THR A 28 -29.76 3.56 5.27
N GLU A 29 -31.02 3.19 5.30
CA GLU A 29 -31.68 2.59 6.48
C GLU A 29 -31.42 1.09 6.64
N LEU A 30 -31.03 0.42 5.57
CA LEU A 30 -30.89 -1.04 5.53
C LEU A 30 -29.46 -1.52 5.75
N VAL A 31 -28.50 -0.65 5.55
CA VAL A 31 -27.07 -0.98 5.67
C VAL A 31 -26.68 -1.24 7.13
N ILE A 32 -25.93 -2.33 7.34
CA ILE A 32 -25.36 -2.70 8.64
C ILE A 32 -23.90 -2.19 8.71
N ASN A 33 -23.08 -2.56 7.71
CA ASN A 33 -21.73 -2.06 7.58
C ASN A 33 -21.27 -1.96 6.12
N ILE A 34 -20.27 -1.12 5.88
CA ILE A 34 -19.56 -0.99 4.60
C ILE A 34 -18.08 -1.12 4.88
N ASN A 35 -17.41 -1.97 4.12
CA ASN A 35 -15.94 -2.07 4.14
C ASN A 35 -15.40 -1.69 2.78
N ILE A 36 -14.38 -0.82 2.74
CA ILE A 36 -13.64 -0.45 1.55
C ILE A 36 -12.18 -0.83 1.78
N TYR A 37 -11.59 -1.54 0.83
CA TYR A 37 -10.22 -2.04 0.90
C TYR A 37 -9.37 -1.38 -0.16
N GLU A 38 -8.25 -0.83 0.27
CA GLU A 38 -7.20 -0.29 -0.57
C GLU A 38 -5.88 -1.01 -0.30
N SER A 39 -5.04 -1.15 -1.33
CA SER A 39 -3.72 -1.78 -1.19
C SER A 39 -2.78 -1.33 -2.27
N LEU A 40 -1.52 -1.07 -1.92
CA LEU A 40 -0.43 -0.81 -2.88
C LEU A 40 -0.16 -2.01 -3.81
N PHE A 41 -0.61 -3.19 -3.41
CA PHE A 41 -0.39 -4.44 -4.15
C PHE A 41 -1.64 -4.90 -4.92
N SER A 42 -2.75 -4.16 -4.80
CA SER A 42 -3.99 -4.39 -5.54
C SER A 42 -4.17 -3.33 -6.63
N HIS A 43 -4.68 -3.75 -7.78
CA HIS A 43 -4.86 -2.87 -8.93
C HIS A 43 -6.22 -2.18 -8.98
N ALA A 44 -7.11 -2.51 -8.05
CA ALA A 44 -8.46 -1.94 -7.96
C ALA A 44 -8.90 -1.90 -6.50
N ILE A 45 -9.70 -0.89 -6.16
CA ILE A 45 -10.43 -0.85 -4.92
C ILE A 45 -11.47 -1.96 -4.92
N SER A 46 -11.63 -2.60 -3.78
CA SER A 46 -12.69 -3.58 -3.55
C SER A 46 -13.38 -3.30 -2.22
N GLY A 47 -14.57 -3.87 -2.04
CA GLY A 47 -15.25 -3.71 -0.78
C GLY A 47 -16.38 -4.71 -0.59
N SER A 48 -17.01 -4.62 0.57
CA SER A 48 -18.21 -5.37 0.90
C SER A 48 -19.22 -4.49 1.61
N ILE A 49 -20.47 -4.73 1.34
CA ILE A 49 -21.60 -4.12 2.03
C ILE A 49 -22.48 -5.20 2.62
N LEU A 50 -22.82 -5.07 3.90
CA LEU A 50 -23.74 -5.93 4.61
C LEU A 50 -25.07 -5.21 4.79
N ILE A 51 -26.15 -5.81 4.28
CA ILE A 51 -27.49 -5.23 4.24
C ILE A 51 -28.44 -6.13 5.01
N GLY A 52 -29.25 -5.53 5.87
CA GLY A 52 -30.38 -6.21 6.52
C GLY A 52 -31.67 -5.95 5.75
N ASP A 53 -32.09 -6.90 4.91
CA ASP A 53 -33.27 -6.81 4.07
C ASP A 53 -34.51 -7.23 4.84
N THR A 54 -35.27 -6.26 5.33
CA THR A 54 -36.57 -6.45 5.97
C THR A 54 -37.76 -6.29 5.00
N ASN A 55 -37.48 -5.77 3.80
CA ASN A 55 -38.49 -5.42 2.81
C ASN A 55 -38.56 -6.40 1.63
N ASN A 56 -37.86 -7.53 1.73
CA ASN A 56 -37.73 -8.51 0.64
C ASN A 56 -37.21 -7.90 -0.67
N LEU A 57 -36.25 -6.98 -0.58
CA LEU A 57 -35.59 -6.35 -1.74
C LEU A 57 -35.04 -7.38 -2.72
N ALA A 58 -34.44 -8.43 -2.18
CA ALA A 58 -33.82 -9.49 -2.99
C ALA A 58 -34.87 -10.31 -3.80
N VAL A 59 -36.15 -10.23 -3.44
CA VAL A 59 -37.26 -10.87 -4.17
C VAL A 59 -37.92 -9.89 -5.13
N ASN A 60 -38.13 -8.65 -4.68
CA ASN A 60 -38.82 -7.62 -5.46
C ASN A 60 -37.93 -7.04 -6.57
N LEU A 61 -36.64 -7.01 -6.32
CA LEU A 61 -35.58 -6.60 -7.27
C LEU A 61 -34.51 -7.66 -7.21
N PRO A 62 -34.47 -8.59 -8.17
CA PRO A 62 -33.50 -9.67 -8.15
C PRO A 62 -32.10 -9.09 -8.21
N ILE A 63 -31.39 -9.22 -7.08
CA ILE A 63 -29.95 -8.87 -7.00
C ILE A 63 -29.19 -10.04 -7.60
N ILE A 64 -28.50 -9.81 -8.71
CA ILE A 64 -27.85 -10.84 -9.54
C ILE A 64 -26.35 -10.67 -9.66
N GLY A 65 -25.77 -9.59 -9.08
CA GLY A 65 -24.33 -9.27 -9.18
C GLY A 65 -23.99 -8.45 -10.43
N GLN A 66 -24.90 -7.60 -10.89
CA GLN A 66 -24.73 -6.66 -12.00
C GLN A 66 -25.22 -5.25 -11.62
N GLU A 67 -25.41 -5.02 -10.35
CA GLU A 67 -25.88 -3.77 -9.80
C GLU A 67 -24.72 -2.78 -9.68
N TYR A 68 -25.08 -1.48 -9.66
CA TYR A 68 -24.16 -0.41 -9.36
C TYR A 68 -24.44 0.13 -7.95
N LEU A 69 -23.37 0.53 -7.25
CA LEU A 69 -23.45 1.06 -5.90
C LEU A 69 -22.84 2.46 -5.85
N MET A 70 -23.66 3.45 -5.53
CA MET A 70 -23.21 4.81 -5.22
C MET A 70 -22.96 4.93 -3.73
N VAL A 71 -21.79 5.44 -3.34
CA VAL A 71 -21.43 5.67 -1.94
C VAL A 71 -20.83 7.06 -1.81
N LYS A 72 -21.32 7.84 -0.86
CA LYS A 72 -20.71 9.10 -0.44
C LYS A 72 -20.68 9.17 1.08
N LEU A 73 -19.46 9.28 1.62
CA LEU A 73 -19.16 9.31 3.03
C LEU A 73 -18.27 10.51 3.32
N ASN A 74 -18.51 11.19 4.43
CA ASN A 74 -17.71 12.32 4.85
C ASN A 74 -17.43 12.27 6.36
N THR A 75 -16.25 12.70 6.77
CA THR A 75 -15.93 12.99 8.17
C THR A 75 -16.40 14.42 8.46
N PRO A 76 -17.30 14.64 9.44
CA PRO A 76 -17.76 15.98 9.80
C PRO A 76 -16.57 16.90 10.14
N SER A 77 -16.72 18.20 9.90
CA SER A 77 -15.72 19.25 10.14
C SER A 77 -14.49 19.25 9.21
N LEU A 78 -14.36 18.31 8.30
CA LEU A 78 -13.42 18.43 7.20
C LEU A 78 -14.03 19.29 6.08
N GLU A 79 -13.28 20.28 5.61
CA GLU A 79 -13.75 21.22 4.60
C GLU A 79 -13.34 20.76 3.20
N GLY A 80 -14.33 20.65 2.31
CA GLY A 80 -14.15 20.45 0.88
C GLY A 80 -14.54 19.07 0.35
N ASP A 81 -14.96 19.04 -0.93
CA ASP A 81 -15.35 17.79 -1.61
C ASP A 81 -14.18 16.80 -1.80
N LYS A 82 -12.93 17.29 -1.76
CA LYS A 82 -11.72 16.46 -1.90
C LYS A 82 -11.43 15.58 -0.68
N GLU A 83 -12.09 15.83 0.44
CA GLU A 83 -11.88 15.14 1.72
C GLU A 83 -12.96 14.10 1.99
N SER A 84 -13.95 13.98 1.10
CA SER A 84 -14.97 12.94 1.15
C SER A 84 -14.60 11.73 0.32
N ILE A 85 -15.01 10.55 0.77
CA ILE A 85 -15.01 9.34 -0.07
C ILE A 85 -16.26 9.41 -0.94
N ASP A 86 -16.08 9.85 -2.20
CA ASP A 86 -17.18 10.08 -3.14
C ASP A 86 -17.10 9.15 -4.36
N PHE A 87 -18.00 8.18 -4.40
CA PHE A 87 -18.21 7.27 -5.51
C PHE A 87 -19.62 7.43 -6.09
N THR A 88 -20.05 8.66 -6.32
CA THR A 88 -21.35 8.97 -6.95
C THR A 88 -21.24 9.08 -8.47
N GLU A 89 -20.11 9.52 -9.00
CA GLU A 89 -19.82 9.56 -10.44
C GLU A 89 -19.11 8.29 -10.91
N ASN A 90 -18.07 7.86 -10.19
CA ASN A 90 -17.32 6.64 -10.44
C ASN A 90 -17.88 5.48 -9.62
N VAL A 91 -19.15 5.11 -9.89
CA VAL A 91 -19.93 4.14 -9.11
C VAL A 91 -19.24 2.78 -9.03
N PHE A 92 -19.33 2.11 -7.90
CA PHE A 92 -18.90 0.72 -7.76
C PHE A 92 -19.80 -0.24 -8.52
N VAL A 93 -19.28 -1.40 -8.89
CA VAL A 93 -20.01 -2.50 -9.50
C VAL A 93 -20.06 -3.67 -8.52
N ILE A 94 -21.25 -4.17 -8.25
CA ILE A 94 -21.42 -5.41 -7.49
C ILE A 94 -21.10 -6.58 -8.43
N TYR A 95 -20.18 -7.43 -8.02
CA TYR A 95 -19.74 -8.56 -8.83
C TYR A 95 -20.01 -9.91 -8.18
N LYS A 96 -20.38 -9.92 -6.88
CA LYS A 96 -20.62 -11.18 -6.16
C LYS A 96 -21.57 -10.97 -4.98
N ILE A 97 -22.49 -11.90 -4.83
CA ILE A 97 -23.28 -12.11 -3.60
C ILE A 97 -22.54 -13.18 -2.81
N LYS A 98 -21.93 -12.79 -1.69
CA LYS A 98 -21.09 -13.70 -0.89
C LYS A 98 -21.94 -14.54 0.06
N GLN A 99 -22.95 -13.92 0.66
CA GLN A 99 -23.80 -14.54 1.67
C GLN A 99 -25.23 -14.04 1.54
N ARG A 100 -26.17 -14.94 1.70
CA ARG A 100 -27.59 -14.65 1.82
C ARG A 100 -28.18 -15.60 2.86
N GLU A 101 -28.48 -15.08 4.04
CA GLU A 101 -28.97 -15.85 5.16
C GLU A 101 -30.28 -15.22 5.66
N ALA A 102 -31.21 -16.10 6.14
CA ALA A 102 -32.41 -15.66 6.81
C ALA A 102 -32.17 -15.70 8.32
N ASP A 103 -32.43 -14.58 8.98
CA ASP A 103 -32.44 -14.46 10.44
C ASP A 103 -33.81 -13.96 10.89
N GLY A 104 -34.66 -14.90 11.28
CA GLY A 104 -36.06 -14.63 11.63
C GLY A 104 -36.84 -14.04 10.44
N ASN A 105 -37.28 -12.79 10.57
CA ASN A 105 -38.01 -12.05 9.55
C ASN A 105 -37.11 -11.16 8.66
N MET A 106 -35.81 -11.18 8.86
CA MET A 106 -34.85 -10.39 8.12
C MET A 106 -33.95 -11.30 7.28
N GLN A 107 -33.64 -10.89 6.06
CA GLN A 107 -32.55 -11.50 5.28
C GLN A 107 -31.30 -10.64 5.40
N VAL A 108 -30.17 -11.28 5.64
CA VAL A 108 -28.87 -10.64 5.64
C VAL A 108 -28.17 -10.94 4.32
N LEU A 109 -27.76 -9.91 3.63
CA LEU A 109 -27.08 -9.97 2.34
C LEU A 109 -25.68 -9.37 2.46
N GLU A 110 -24.65 -10.13 2.12
CA GLU A 110 -23.29 -9.60 1.93
C GLU A 110 -22.97 -9.52 0.43
N LEU A 111 -22.84 -8.29 -0.07
CA LEU A 111 -22.52 -8.01 -1.46
C LEU A 111 -21.07 -7.53 -1.57
N GLN A 112 -20.31 -8.08 -2.52
CA GLN A 112 -18.96 -7.63 -2.83
C GLN A 112 -18.97 -6.73 -4.05
N PHE A 113 -18.25 -5.62 -3.96
CA PHE A 113 -18.14 -4.64 -5.01
C PHE A 113 -16.68 -4.30 -5.35
N THR A 114 -16.48 -3.76 -6.53
CA THR A 114 -15.20 -3.25 -7.03
C THR A 114 -15.43 -2.07 -7.97
N THR A 115 -14.35 -1.46 -8.42
CA THR A 115 -14.41 -0.36 -9.38
C THR A 115 -14.74 -0.85 -10.80
N PRO A 116 -15.45 -0.06 -11.63
CA PRO A 116 -15.84 -0.46 -12.98
C PRO A 116 -14.66 -0.71 -13.89
N GLU A 117 -13.50 -0.09 -13.62
CA GLU A 117 -12.26 -0.32 -14.35
C GLU A 117 -11.79 -1.77 -14.26
N MET A 118 -12.00 -2.44 -13.11
CA MET A 118 -11.68 -3.86 -12.96
C MET A 118 -12.56 -4.75 -13.85
N LEU A 119 -13.84 -4.40 -13.98
CA LEU A 119 -14.75 -5.10 -14.89
C LEU A 119 -14.33 -4.89 -16.35
N LYS A 120 -13.96 -3.65 -16.73
CA LYS A 120 -13.44 -3.34 -18.06
C LYS A 120 -12.14 -4.09 -18.34
N ASN A 121 -11.20 -4.09 -17.37
CA ASN A 121 -9.94 -4.83 -17.48
C ASN A 121 -10.16 -6.30 -17.88
N ASN A 122 -11.13 -6.96 -17.25
CA ASN A 122 -11.38 -8.39 -17.51
C ASN A 122 -12.03 -8.70 -18.86
N ARG A 123 -12.60 -7.68 -19.52
CA ARG A 123 -13.29 -7.82 -20.82
C ARG A 123 -12.42 -7.52 -22.03
N VAL A 124 -11.37 -6.70 -21.85
CA VAL A 124 -10.56 -6.20 -22.97
C VAL A 124 -9.12 -6.70 -22.91
N ARG A 125 -8.47 -6.65 -24.06
CA ARG A 125 -7.05 -6.99 -24.18
C ARG A 125 -6.34 -5.94 -25.01
N VAL A 126 -5.12 -5.63 -24.60
CA VAL A 126 -4.22 -4.74 -25.33
C VAL A 126 -3.34 -5.59 -26.25
N SER A 127 -3.43 -5.31 -27.56
CA SER A 127 -2.55 -5.89 -28.57
C SER A 127 -2.09 -4.75 -29.48
N LYS A 128 -1.00 -4.09 -29.09
CA LYS A 128 -0.51 -2.87 -29.75
C LYS A 128 1.00 -2.74 -29.59
N SER A 129 1.65 -2.22 -30.62
CA SER A 129 3.04 -1.78 -30.53
C SER A 129 3.09 -0.32 -30.16
N TYR A 130 4.01 0.02 -29.27
CA TYR A 130 4.26 1.39 -28.82
C TYR A 130 5.71 1.79 -29.08
N THR A 131 5.91 3.08 -29.29
CA THR A 131 7.23 3.74 -29.38
C THR A 131 7.12 5.04 -28.62
N GLU A 132 7.07 4.93 -27.30
CA GLU A 132 6.80 6.02 -26.35
C GLU A 132 7.50 5.74 -25.03
N THR A 133 7.44 6.71 -24.11
CA THR A 133 7.81 6.48 -22.70
C THR A 133 6.77 5.59 -22.02
N ILE A 134 7.15 4.85 -20.99
CA ILE A 134 6.24 3.91 -20.34
C ILE A 134 5.07 4.63 -19.65
N ASP A 135 5.30 5.81 -19.09
CA ASP A 135 4.25 6.67 -18.52
C ASP A 135 3.18 7.04 -19.56
N ASN A 136 3.57 7.47 -20.75
CA ASN A 136 2.63 7.77 -21.84
C ASN A 136 1.86 6.53 -22.31
N ILE A 137 2.53 5.37 -22.34
CA ILE A 137 1.85 4.11 -22.67
C ILE A 137 0.84 3.74 -21.58
N ALA A 138 1.20 3.93 -20.31
CA ALA A 138 0.31 3.68 -19.17
C ALA A 138 -0.92 4.59 -19.23
N GLU A 139 -0.72 5.87 -19.53
CA GLU A 139 -1.81 6.84 -19.71
C GLU A 139 -2.73 6.45 -20.87
N ASP A 140 -2.18 6.07 -22.04
CA ASP A 140 -3.00 5.59 -23.18
C ASP A 140 -3.85 4.39 -22.80
N ILE A 141 -3.29 3.42 -22.06
CA ILE A 141 -4.04 2.23 -21.64
C ILE A 141 -5.16 2.59 -20.66
N LEU A 142 -4.93 3.55 -19.76
CA LEU A 142 -5.91 3.95 -18.76
C LEU A 142 -7.02 4.84 -19.30
N THR A 143 -6.71 5.75 -20.24
CA THR A 143 -7.65 6.75 -20.74
C THR A 143 -8.35 6.36 -22.03
N ASN A 144 -7.78 5.46 -22.83
CA ASN A 144 -8.29 5.10 -24.12
C ASN A 144 -9.62 4.35 -24.03
N THR A 145 -10.62 4.80 -24.79
CA THR A 145 -11.97 4.20 -24.83
C THR A 145 -12.00 2.74 -25.26
N LYS A 146 -10.96 2.28 -25.98
CA LYS A 146 -10.82 0.87 -26.38
C LYS A 146 -10.36 -0.04 -25.24
N TYR A 147 -9.80 0.54 -24.19
CA TYR A 147 -9.21 -0.21 -23.07
C TYR A 147 -9.96 0.08 -21.76
N ILE A 148 -9.33 0.76 -20.81
CA ILE A 148 -9.93 1.02 -19.50
C ILE A 148 -10.92 2.18 -19.54
N ASP A 149 -10.63 3.24 -20.30
CA ASP A 149 -11.47 4.45 -20.36
C ASP A 149 -11.86 4.94 -18.97
N SER A 150 -10.87 5.08 -18.10
CA SER A 150 -11.09 5.61 -16.76
C SER A 150 -11.31 7.13 -16.83
N LYS A 151 -12.17 7.62 -15.95
CA LYS A 151 -12.44 9.05 -15.75
C LYS A 151 -11.88 9.55 -14.41
N LYS A 152 -11.19 8.67 -13.67
CA LYS A 152 -10.58 8.99 -12.39
C LYS A 152 -9.32 9.80 -12.58
N ASP A 153 -8.92 10.50 -11.52
CA ASP A 153 -7.64 11.18 -11.48
C ASP A 153 -6.49 10.16 -11.63
N LEU A 154 -5.49 10.53 -12.43
CA LEU A 154 -4.32 9.71 -12.72
C LEU A 154 -3.07 10.35 -12.12
N PHE A 155 -2.37 9.59 -11.31
CA PHE A 155 -1.09 9.97 -10.69
C PHE A 155 0.02 9.16 -11.33
N ILE A 156 0.48 9.60 -12.49
CA ILE A 156 1.49 8.92 -13.30
C ILE A 156 2.82 9.68 -13.18
N GLU A 157 3.84 9.00 -12.66
CA GLU A 157 5.20 9.55 -12.54
C GLU A 157 5.97 9.33 -13.85
N PRO A 158 6.66 10.35 -14.37
CA PRO A 158 7.38 10.27 -15.62
C PRO A 158 8.50 9.22 -15.60
N THR A 159 8.68 8.50 -16.72
CA THR A 159 9.67 7.43 -16.87
C THR A 159 10.81 7.79 -17.81
N VAL A 160 11.97 7.15 -17.58
CA VAL A 160 13.17 7.37 -18.40
C VAL A 160 13.03 6.72 -19.77
N GLY A 161 13.19 7.55 -20.81
CA GLY A 161 13.51 7.16 -22.17
C GLY A 161 12.37 6.50 -22.93
N ILE A 162 12.46 6.61 -24.26
CA ILE A 162 11.48 6.04 -25.19
C ILE A 162 11.70 4.51 -25.28
N ARG A 163 10.64 3.75 -25.11
CA ARG A 163 10.62 2.30 -25.28
C ARG A 163 9.95 1.91 -26.58
N ARG A 164 10.52 0.95 -27.28
CA ARG A 164 9.86 0.27 -28.39
C ARG A 164 9.42 -1.11 -27.93
N MET A 165 8.14 -1.25 -27.64
CA MET A 165 7.61 -2.49 -27.07
C MET A 165 6.32 -2.91 -27.77
N VAL A 166 6.04 -4.21 -27.69
CA VAL A 166 4.78 -4.80 -28.17
C VAL A 166 4.08 -5.42 -26.95
N ILE A 167 2.84 -5.02 -26.72
CA ILE A 167 2.00 -5.68 -25.71
C ILE A 167 1.29 -6.86 -26.38
N PRO A 168 1.58 -8.11 -25.96
CA PRO A 168 1.14 -9.28 -26.68
C PRO A 168 -0.22 -9.79 -26.14
N ASN A 169 -1.32 -9.11 -26.47
CA ASN A 169 -2.68 -9.54 -26.13
C ASN A 169 -2.90 -9.76 -24.61
N LEU A 170 -2.41 -8.84 -23.79
CA LEU A 170 -2.55 -8.89 -22.34
C LEU A 170 -3.78 -8.11 -21.86
N HIS A 171 -4.32 -8.49 -20.70
CA HIS A 171 -5.26 -7.61 -20.00
C HIS A 171 -4.56 -6.30 -19.61
N PRO A 172 -5.26 -5.14 -19.64
CA PRO A 172 -4.67 -3.82 -19.36
C PRO A 172 -3.87 -3.76 -18.06
N TYR A 173 -4.41 -4.24 -16.95
CA TYR A 173 -3.73 -4.21 -15.65
C TYR A 173 -2.51 -5.14 -15.60
N HIS A 174 -2.56 -6.26 -16.35
CA HIS A 174 -1.39 -7.12 -16.47
C HIS A 174 -0.29 -6.43 -17.29
N ALA A 175 -0.66 -5.74 -18.36
CA ALA A 175 0.29 -4.93 -19.14
C ALA A 175 0.93 -3.83 -18.28
N LEU A 176 0.13 -3.08 -17.53
CA LEU A 176 0.61 -2.03 -16.61
C LEU A 176 1.55 -2.58 -15.54
N LYS A 177 1.21 -3.73 -14.94
CA LYS A 177 2.07 -4.41 -13.97
C LYS A 177 3.42 -4.82 -14.55
N ASN A 178 3.42 -5.36 -15.77
CA ASN A 178 4.66 -5.73 -16.46
C ASN A 178 5.50 -4.47 -16.76
N MET A 179 4.86 -3.41 -17.25
CA MET A 179 5.53 -2.13 -17.51
C MET A 179 6.10 -1.51 -16.23
N ALA A 180 5.39 -1.59 -15.09
CA ALA A 180 5.91 -1.14 -13.80
C ALA A 180 7.20 -1.88 -13.39
N THR A 181 7.41 -3.11 -13.86
CA THR A 181 8.66 -3.85 -13.60
C THR A 181 9.84 -3.31 -14.42
N GLU A 182 9.57 -2.72 -15.58
CA GLU A 182 10.60 -2.18 -16.48
C GLU A 182 10.76 -0.66 -16.36
N SER A 183 9.88 0.01 -15.60
CA SER A 183 9.90 1.46 -15.43
C SER A 183 11.04 1.91 -14.53
N ILE A 184 11.65 3.02 -14.90
CA ILE A 184 12.64 3.75 -14.10
C ILE A 184 12.20 5.20 -14.06
N SER A 185 12.15 5.80 -12.87
CA SER A 185 11.78 7.20 -12.70
C SER A 185 12.76 8.13 -13.39
N SER A 186 12.27 9.13 -14.08
CA SER A 186 13.10 10.18 -14.67
C SER A 186 13.60 11.19 -13.62
N GLU A 187 12.93 11.26 -12.47
CA GLU A 187 13.27 12.20 -11.41
C GLU A 187 14.27 11.60 -10.42
N SER A 188 14.03 10.37 -9.97
CA SER A 188 14.80 9.70 -8.91
C SER A 188 15.68 8.55 -9.41
N ASN A 189 15.61 8.18 -10.69
CA ASN A 189 16.24 6.98 -11.27
C ASN A 189 15.86 5.68 -10.53
N SER A 190 14.72 5.68 -9.81
CA SER A 190 14.22 4.53 -9.05
C SER A 190 13.47 3.54 -9.94
N PRO A 191 13.79 2.23 -9.86
CA PRO A 191 13.09 1.19 -10.63
C PRO A 191 11.90 0.58 -9.88
N HIS A 192 11.47 1.15 -8.74
CA HIS A 192 10.53 0.54 -7.82
C HIS A 192 9.10 0.98 -8.07
N TYR A 193 8.63 0.98 -9.33
CA TYR A 193 7.27 1.39 -9.67
C TYR A 193 6.20 0.43 -9.14
N LEU A 194 5.10 1.04 -8.68
CA LEU A 194 3.88 0.38 -8.26
C LEU A 194 2.72 0.84 -9.14
N PHE A 195 1.78 -0.07 -9.38
CA PHE A 195 0.51 0.22 -10.03
C PHE A 195 -0.62 -0.19 -9.10
N TYR A 196 -1.40 0.77 -8.62
CA TYR A 196 -2.47 0.55 -7.65
C TYR A 196 -3.56 1.62 -7.77
N GLU A 197 -4.69 1.37 -7.14
CA GLU A 197 -5.81 2.30 -7.03
C GLU A 197 -6.15 2.54 -5.56
N ASN A 198 -6.42 3.79 -5.21
CA ASN A 198 -6.93 4.20 -3.93
C ASN A 198 -8.12 5.16 -4.09
N THR A 199 -8.71 5.65 -3.00
CA THR A 199 -9.87 6.55 -3.01
C THR A 199 -9.64 7.86 -3.78
N ARG A 200 -8.39 8.27 -3.97
CA ARG A 200 -8.04 9.50 -4.71
C ARG A 200 -7.93 9.27 -6.22
N GLY A 201 -7.64 8.04 -6.66
CA GLY A 201 -7.49 7.74 -8.08
C GLY A 201 -6.58 6.56 -8.39
N ILE A 202 -6.04 6.54 -9.61
CA ILE A 202 -5.17 5.49 -10.12
C ILE A 202 -3.72 5.98 -10.12
N HIS A 203 -2.84 5.18 -9.55
CA HIS A 203 -1.43 5.52 -9.36
C HIS A 203 -0.52 4.59 -10.17
N PHE A 204 0.41 5.18 -10.92
CA PHE A 204 1.53 4.51 -11.55
C PHE A 204 2.80 5.30 -11.23
N ARG A 205 3.43 4.97 -10.11
CA ARG A 205 4.52 5.77 -9.55
C ARG A 205 5.53 4.93 -8.76
N SER A 206 6.71 5.49 -8.55
CA SER A 206 7.78 4.82 -7.83
C SER A 206 7.57 4.85 -6.31
N LEU A 207 8.18 3.90 -5.62
CA LEU A 207 8.24 3.88 -4.16
C LEU A 207 8.95 5.13 -3.61
N GLN A 208 9.94 5.64 -4.35
CA GLN A 208 10.67 6.86 -4.04
C GLN A 208 9.73 8.07 -3.93
N SER A 209 8.83 8.22 -4.91
CA SER A 209 7.85 9.31 -4.90
C SER A 209 6.83 9.19 -3.76
N LEU A 210 6.59 7.97 -3.24
CA LEU A 210 5.78 7.78 -2.05
C LEU A 210 6.52 8.21 -0.78
N TYR A 211 7.81 7.96 -0.70
CA TYR A 211 8.64 8.36 0.44
C TYR A 211 8.92 9.87 0.50
N ALA A 212 8.91 10.55 -0.66
CA ALA A 212 9.10 11.99 -0.75
C ALA A 212 7.86 12.82 -0.34
N GLN A 213 6.73 12.16 0.00
CA GLN A 213 5.51 12.84 0.43
C GLN A 213 5.63 13.36 1.87
N ASN A 214 4.84 14.39 2.17
CA ASN A 214 4.67 14.83 3.55
C ASN A 214 3.91 13.77 4.37
N VAL A 215 4.21 13.70 5.66
CA VAL A 215 3.47 12.88 6.62
C VAL A 215 2.03 13.42 6.73
N THR A 216 1.05 12.56 6.46
CA THR A 216 -0.38 12.94 6.46
C THR A 216 -0.95 13.03 7.88
N GLY A 217 -0.42 12.25 8.82
CA GLY A 217 -0.93 12.22 10.18
C GLY A 217 0.07 11.68 11.19
N GLN A 218 -0.11 12.06 12.44
CA GLN A 218 0.66 11.56 13.58
C GLN A 218 -0.25 10.81 14.52
N TYR A 219 0.18 9.62 14.96
CA TYR A 219 -0.61 8.73 15.79
C TYR A 219 0.20 8.25 16.99
N HIS A 220 -0.42 8.22 18.17
CA HIS A 220 0.22 7.81 19.41
C HIS A 220 -0.65 6.81 20.19
N SER A 221 0.01 5.96 20.98
CA SER A 221 -0.66 5.02 21.85
C SER A 221 -0.98 5.68 23.21
N GLY A 222 -2.23 5.79 23.49
CA GLY A 222 -3.03 6.03 24.70
C GLY A 222 -2.59 7.00 25.80
N SER A 223 -1.52 6.83 26.52
CA SER A 223 -1.25 7.61 27.75
C SER A 223 -0.02 8.51 27.67
N GLN A 224 0.52 8.70 26.50
CA GLN A 224 1.78 9.40 26.27
C GLN A 224 1.63 10.77 25.60
N ALA A 225 0.48 11.40 25.71
CA ALA A 225 0.48 12.84 25.59
C ALA A 225 1.42 13.37 26.68
N SER A 226 2.49 14.06 26.30
CA SER A 226 3.32 14.75 27.28
C SER A 226 2.42 15.65 28.12
N ASP A 227 2.73 15.82 29.40
CA ASP A 227 1.96 16.72 30.25
C ASP A 227 1.87 18.14 29.65
N GLU A 228 2.88 18.56 28.89
CA GLU A 228 2.88 19.83 28.15
C GLU A 228 1.85 19.86 26.97
N ASP A 229 1.63 18.75 26.28
CA ASP A 229 0.57 18.68 25.26
C ASP A 229 -0.81 18.66 25.91
N TYR A 230 -0.95 18.01 27.07
CA TYR A 230 -2.20 17.96 27.81
C TYR A 230 -2.60 19.36 28.31
N ASP A 231 -1.67 20.15 28.87
CA ASP A 231 -1.90 21.51 29.35
C ASP A 231 -2.20 22.50 28.19
N ASN A 232 -1.58 22.35 27.05
CA ASN A 232 -1.85 23.17 25.87
C ASN A 232 -3.24 22.89 25.26
N TYR A 233 -3.75 21.67 25.38
CA TYR A 233 -5.05 21.27 24.83
C TYR A 233 -6.22 21.44 25.80
N THR A 234 -6.02 21.27 27.09
CA THR A 234 -7.05 21.56 28.10
C THR A 234 -7.41 23.05 28.17
N ASN A 235 -6.47 23.91 27.78
CA ASN A 235 -6.71 25.35 27.65
C ASN A 235 -7.45 25.76 26.35
N SER A 236 -7.56 24.88 25.36
CA SER A 236 -8.24 25.14 24.08
C SER A 236 -9.70 24.66 24.01
N GLY A 237 -10.26 24.15 25.14
CA GLY A 237 -11.64 23.68 25.21
C GLY A 237 -11.89 22.31 24.57
N ASP A 238 -13.17 21.92 24.43
CA ASP A 238 -13.62 20.58 23.96
C ASP A 238 -13.00 20.15 22.62
N SER A 239 -12.61 21.07 21.76
CA SER A 239 -12.00 20.79 20.45
C SER A 239 -10.61 20.17 20.56
N GLY A 240 -9.81 20.53 21.56
CA GLY A 240 -8.46 19.98 21.75
C GLY A 240 -8.47 18.51 22.15
N ALA A 241 -9.34 18.12 23.08
CA ALA A 241 -9.51 16.74 23.51
C ALA A 241 -9.99 15.84 22.36
N LEU A 242 -10.81 16.38 21.47
CA LEU A 242 -11.30 15.67 20.29
C LEU A 242 -10.19 15.41 19.27
N ILE A 243 -9.35 16.40 18.96
CA ILE A 243 -8.21 16.25 18.04
C ILE A 243 -7.24 15.18 18.57
N GLN A 244 -6.97 15.18 19.89
CA GLN A 244 -6.15 14.12 20.48
C GLN A 244 -6.78 12.73 20.36
N SER A 245 -8.09 12.63 20.57
CA SER A 245 -8.77 11.34 20.43
C SER A 245 -8.78 10.81 19.00
N ILE A 246 -8.76 11.69 17.98
CA ILE A 246 -8.61 11.31 16.57
C ILE A 246 -7.21 10.73 16.30
N LYS A 247 -6.16 11.31 16.91
CA LYS A 247 -4.77 10.87 16.76
C LYS A 247 -4.42 9.64 17.61
N ARG A 248 -5.33 9.16 18.43
CA ARG A 248 -5.11 8.02 19.30
C ARG A 248 -5.21 6.70 18.54
N ILE A 249 -4.23 5.82 18.75
CA ILE A 249 -4.26 4.43 18.31
C ILE A 249 -5.23 3.66 19.22
N ILE A 250 -6.25 3.03 18.62
CA ILE A 250 -7.21 2.19 19.33
C ILE A 250 -6.56 0.88 19.74
N ASN A 251 -5.93 0.24 18.76
CA ASN A 251 -5.22 -1.03 18.95
C ASN A 251 -4.08 -1.14 17.96
N PHE A 252 -2.99 -1.82 18.34
CA PHE A 252 -1.90 -2.13 17.42
C PHE A 252 -1.36 -3.53 17.68
N SER A 253 -0.82 -4.13 16.64
CA SER A 253 -0.20 -5.45 16.67
C SER A 253 0.98 -5.44 15.73
N MET A 254 2.13 -5.82 16.25
CA MET A 254 3.29 -6.10 15.42
C MET A 254 3.14 -7.51 14.85
N GLY A 255 3.07 -7.61 13.52
CA GLY A 255 2.99 -8.88 12.82
C GLY A 255 4.32 -9.64 12.82
N THR A 256 4.47 -10.58 11.90
CA THR A 256 5.76 -11.24 11.63
C THR A 256 6.71 -10.21 11.05
N ASN A 257 7.70 -9.79 11.84
CA ASN A 257 8.70 -8.84 11.42
C ASN A 257 10.02 -9.56 11.15
N ASN A 258 10.73 -9.10 10.11
CA ASN A 258 12.08 -9.56 9.77
C ASN A 258 12.21 -11.10 9.78
N ASP A 259 11.37 -11.80 8.99
CA ASP A 259 11.56 -13.24 8.78
C ASP A 259 12.86 -13.48 8.01
N THR A 260 13.95 -13.55 8.76
CA THR A 260 15.30 -13.62 8.22
C THR A 260 15.48 -14.82 7.29
N LEU A 261 14.92 -15.97 7.64
CA LEU A 261 15.07 -17.19 6.83
C LEU A 261 14.36 -17.04 5.48
N MET A 262 13.12 -16.56 5.50
CA MET A 262 12.36 -16.32 4.28
C MET A 262 12.95 -15.18 3.45
N ASN A 263 13.51 -14.16 4.08
CA ASN A 263 14.14 -13.03 3.39
C ASN A 263 15.47 -13.42 2.73
N ILE A 264 16.25 -14.33 3.34
CA ILE A 264 17.43 -14.91 2.69
C ILE A 264 17.01 -15.73 1.46
N VAL A 265 16.14 -16.72 1.64
CA VAL A 265 15.69 -17.61 0.56
C VAL A 265 14.96 -16.83 -0.54
N GLY A 266 14.22 -15.80 -0.18
CA GLY A 266 13.54 -14.89 -1.08
C GLY A 266 14.46 -13.99 -1.92
N GLY A 267 15.74 -13.88 -1.54
CA GLY A 267 16.73 -13.03 -2.20
C GLY A 267 16.61 -11.54 -1.87
N MET A 268 15.99 -11.22 -0.72
CA MET A 268 15.91 -9.84 -0.24
C MET A 268 17.27 -9.32 0.21
N LEU A 269 18.03 -10.16 0.94
CA LEU A 269 19.33 -9.78 1.51
C LEU A 269 20.49 -9.99 0.54
N GLY A 270 20.42 -11.03 -0.28
CA GLY A 270 21.41 -11.32 -1.31
C GLY A 270 20.80 -12.09 -2.46
N SER A 271 21.12 -11.72 -3.70
CA SER A 271 20.60 -12.39 -4.88
C SER A 271 21.50 -12.21 -6.10
N THR A 272 21.36 -13.09 -7.08
CA THR A 272 22.11 -13.08 -8.34
C THR A 272 21.14 -13.14 -9.52
N ILE A 273 21.40 -12.38 -10.55
CA ILE A 273 20.76 -12.54 -11.85
C ILE A 273 21.80 -12.94 -12.90
N ILE A 274 21.50 -13.99 -13.62
CA ILE A 274 22.23 -14.40 -14.82
C ILE A 274 21.33 -14.11 -16.01
N SER A 275 21.72 -13.13 -16.81
CA SER A 275 21.01 -12.79 -18.03
C SER A 275 21.75 -13.33 -19.25
N HIS A 276 21.01 -14.00 -20.13
CA HIS A 276 21.53 -14.59 -21.34
C HIS A 276 20.93 -13.88 -22.55
N ASP A 277 21.80 -13.27 -23.36
CA ASP A 277 21.43 -12.66 -24.64
C ASP A 277 21.59 -13.69 -25.75
N ILE A 278 20.46 -14.15 -26.28
CA ILE A 278 20.41 -15.13 -27.36
C ILE A 278 20.96 -14.57 -28.67
N TYR A 279 20.80 -13.28 -28.92
CA TYR A 279 21.24 -12.64 -30.16
C TYR A 279 22.77 -12.46 -30.21
N ASN A 280 23.33 -11.94 -29.13
CA ASN A 280 24.76 -11.69 -29.00
C ASN A 280 25.54 -12.92 -28.51
N LYS A 281 24.85 -14.00 -28.10
CA LYS A 281 25.45 -15.21 -27.52
C LYS A 281 26.38 -14.89 -26.33
N SER A 282 25.98 -13.92 -25.53
CA SER A 282 26.67 -13.49 -24.34
C SER A 282 25.83 -13.72 -23.10
N TYR A 283 26.47 -13.75 -21.95
CA TYR A 283 25.78 -13.75 -20.67
C TYR A 283 26.41 -12.73 -19.74
N SER A 284 25.62 -12.20 -18.83
CA SER A 284 26.10 -11.35 -17.73
C SER A 284 25.61 -11.92 -16.41
N LYS A 285 26.45 -11.76 -15.37
CA LYS A 285 26.11 -12.11 -13.98
C LYS A 285 26.17 -10.84 -13.16
N ASN A 286 25.05 -10.41 -12.60
CA ASN A 286 24.95 -9.31 -11.67
C ASN A 286 24.54 -9.82 -10.31
N THR A 287 25.15 -9.29 -9.26
CA THR A 287 24.88 -9.65 -7.86
C THR A 287 24.32 -8.44 -7.12
N PHE A 288 23.52 -8.71 -6.12
CA PHE A 288 22.95 -7.73 -5.21
C PHE A 288 23.26 -8.12 -3.78
N GLY A 289 23.81 -7.19 -3.00
CA GLY A 289 23.99 -7.27 -1.56
C GLY A 289 23.17 -6.16 -0.88
N TYR A 290 22.43 -6.50 0.17
CA TYR A 290 21.53 -5.58 0.85
C TYR A 290 22.26 -4.36 1.42
N PHE A 291 23.37 -4.57 2.13
CA PHE A 291 24.12 -3.48 2.77
C PHE A 291 24.85 -2.62 1.76
N ASP A 292 25.40 -3.21 0.70
CA ASP A 292 26.12 -2.51 -0.36
C ASP A 292 25.22 -1.53 -1.11
N ASN A 293 23.97 -1.96 -1.36
CA ASN A 293 23.00 -1.20 -2.12
C ASN A 293 21.98 -0.44 -1.25
N PHE A 294 22.17 -0.41 0.07
CA PHE A 294 21.21 0.21 0.99
C PHE A 294 21.03 1.71 0.70
N LYS A 295 22.10 2.41 0.36
CA LYS A 295 22.14 3.86 0.13
C LYS A 295 21.89 4.28 -1.32
N ASP A 296 21.68 3.35 -2.24
CA ASP A 296 21.51 3.66 -3.66
C ASP A 296 20.19 4.41 -3.93
N HIS A 297 19.20 4.24 -3.05
CA HIS A 297 17.91 4.88 -3.14
C HIS A 297 17.47 5.42 -1.78
N GLU A 298 16.73 6.51 -1.79
CA GLU A 298 16.15 7.07 -0.57
C GLU A 298 15.24 6.08 0.14
N ARG A 299 15.23 6.18 1.46
CA ARG A 299 14.46 5.37 2.39
C ARG A 299 13.68 6.26 3.33
N ILE A 300 12.75 5.65 4.08
CA ILE A 300 11.96 6.38 5.08
C ILE A 300 12.86 6.91 6.20
N SER A 301 13.91 6.15 6.59
CA SER A 301 14.88 6.48 7.63
C SER A 301 16.30 6.12 7.18
N GLU A 302 17.30 6.45 8.00
CA GLU A 302 18.72 6.39 7.59
C GLU A 302 19.37 5.01 7.77
N ASN A 303 18.88 4.16 8.69
CA ASN A 303 19.57 2.95 9.07
C ASN A 303 18.82 1.67 8.62
N PRO A 304 19.58 0.60 8.27
CA PRO A 304 19.01 -0.66 7.86
C PRO A 304 18.26 -1.38 9.00
N THR A 305 17.25 -2.17 8.63
CA THR A 305 16.49 -3.00 9.56
C THR A 305 17.21 -4.26 10.01
N TYR A 306 18.33 -4.59 9.37
CA TYR A 306 19.23 -5.68 9.69
C TYR A 306 20.57 -5.15 10.16
N ASN A 307 21.27 -5.92 11.00
CA ASN A 307 22.60 -5.60 11.47
C ASN A 307 23.67 -6.15 10.51
N ASP A 308 24.70 -5.37 10.25
CA ASP A 308 25.87 -5.72 9.45
C ASP A 308 26.95 -6.51 10.24
N ASN A 309 26.59 -7.09 11.39
CA ASN A 309 27.54 -7.87 12.18
C ASN A 309 27.98 -9.15 11.43
N PRO A 310 29.27 -9.51 11.50
CA PRO A 310 29.77 -10.77 10.98
C PRO A 310 29.03 -11.97 11.57
N ILE A 311 28.67 -12.92 10.71
CA ILE A 311 27.97 -14.15 11.09
C ILE A 311 28.87 -15.40 11.01
N ASP A 312 30.02 -15.29 10.34
CA ASP A 312 31.01 -16.38 10.20
C ASP A 312 32.44 -15.89 10.46
N GLU A 313 33.42 -16.81 10.36
CA GLU A 313 34.84 -16.56 10.60
C GLU A 313 35.50 -15.75 9.47
N ASP A 314 34.88 -15.72 8.30
CA ASP A 314 35.35 -14.95 7.14
C ASP A 314 34.82 -13.49 7.14
N GLU A 315 34.21 -13.06 8.26
CA GLU A 315 33.61 -11.75 8.47
C GLU A 315 32.43 -11.43 7.52
N ASN A 316 31.82 -12.45 6.88
CA ASN A 316 30.64 -12.23 6.05
C ASN A 316 29.45 -11.79 6.88
N THR A 317 28.69 -10.85 6.36
CA THR A 317 27.41 -10.41 6.92
C THR A 317 26.26 -11.22 6.34
N ILE A 318 25.05 -11.06 6.88
CA ILE A 318 23.84 -11.72 6.36
C ILE A 318 23.51 -11.31 4.91
N GLY A 319 24.05 -10.20 4.41
CA GLY A 319 23.86 -9.68 3.04
C GLY A 319 24.87 -10.21 2.01
N ASP A 320 25.91 -10.94 2.43
CA ASP A 320 27.04 -11.32 1.57
C ASP A 320 26.87 -12.67 0.85
N PHE A 321 25.65 -13.22 0.81
CA PHE A 321 25.34 -14.51 0.19
C PHE A 321 24.47 -14.37 -1.06
N PRO A 322 25.00 -13.86 -2.21
CA PRO A 322 24.21 -13.58 -3.41
C PRO A 322 23.69 -14.84 -4.10
N ASP A 323 24.26 -16.00 -3.83
CA ASP A 323 23.81 -17.29 -4.40
C ASP A 323 22.59 -17.88 -3.65
N ALA A 324 22.13 -17.23 -2.56
CA ALA A 324 20.91 -17.62 -1.85
C ALA A 324 19.68 -17.61 -2.79
N ARG A 325 19.66 -16.72 -3.77
CA ARG A 325 18.61 -16.66 -4.80
C ARG A 325 19.24 -16.35 -6.17
N ILE A 326 19.09 -17.29 -7.12
CA ILE A 326 19.59 -17.11 -8.50
C ILE A 326 18.41 -16.99 -9.46
N HIS A 327 18.42 -15.93 -10.24
CA HIS A 327 17.46 -15.68 -11.34
C HIS A 327 18.15 -15.94 -12.69
N LEU A 328 17.50 -16.72 -13.55
CA LEU A 328 17.92 -16.94 -14.92
C LEU A 328 16.96 -16.24 -15.87
N HIS A 329 17.44 -15.28 -16.61
CA HIS A 329 16.62 -14.53 -17.55
C HIS A 329 17.23 -14.54 -18.95
N SER A 330 16.40 -14.87 -19.93
CA SER A 330 16.73 -14.67 -21.34
C SER A 330 16.28 -13.25 -21.73
N ILE A 331 17.18 -12.30 -21.62
CA ILE A 331 16.93 -10.89 -21.93
C ILE A 331 17.95 -10.45 -22.97
N PRO A 332 17.55 -9.63 -23.96
CA PRO A 332 18.53 -8.96 -24.82
C PRO A 332 19.46 -8.15 -23.93
N SER A 333 20.77 -8.26 -24.12
CA SER A 333 21.73 -7.49 -23.33
C SER A 333 21.60 -6.00 -23.64
N ASP A 334 21.82 -5.19 -22.62
CA ASP A 334 21.85 -3.73 -22.73
C ASP A 334 23.10 -3.22 -23.45
N ASN A 335 23.78 -4.07 -24.17
CA ASN A 335 24.98 -3.67 -24.86
C ASN A 335 24.64 -2.59 -25.89
N LYS A 336 25.10 -1.38 -25.65
CA LYS A 336 24.83 -0.16 -26.43
C LYS A 336 25.14 -0.29 -27.93
N ASP A 337 25.87 -1.33 -28.30
CA ASP A 337 26.28 -1.63 -29.66
C ASP A 337 25.32 -2.57 -30.40
N THR A 338 24.20 -2.97 -29.80
CA THR A 338 23.25 -3.82 -30.51
C THR A 338 22.46 -3.01 -31.53
N GLN A 339 22.88 -3.11 -32.75
CA GLN A 339 22.22 -2.56 -33.94
C GLN A 339 20.72 -2.93 -34.04
N HIS A 340 20.26 -3.93 -33.28
CA HIS A 340 18.88 -4.40 -33.26
C HIS A 340 17.89 -3.39 -32.69
N TYR A 341 18.33 -2.50 -31.80
CA TYR A 341 17.50 -1.43 -31.25
C TYR A 341 17.71 -0.08 -31.93
N ALA A 342 18.81 0.07 -32.65
CA ALA A 342 19.28 1.34 -33.20
C ALA A 342 19.09 1.51 -34.71
N THR A 343 18.59 0.51 -35.41
CA THR A 343 18.43 0.61 -36.85
C THR A 343 17.27 1.53 -37.23
N ASN A 344 17.64 2.67 -37.77
CA ASN A 344 16.78 3.67 -38.44
C ASN A 344 16.20 4.76 -37.58
N THR A 345 17.03 5.44 -36.79
CA THR A 345 16.48 6.60 -36.10
C THR A 345 17.43 7.77 -35.99
N SER A 346 17.37 8.56 -36.98
CA SER A 346 17.88 9.95 -36.91
C SER A 346 17.15 10.84 -35.92
N SER A 347 16.10 10.36 -35.25
CA SER A 347 15.20 11.22 -34.47
C SER A 347 14.88 10.75 -33.06
N TYR A 348 15.14 9.48 -32.66
CA TYR A 348 14.73 8.96 -31.36
C TYR A 348 15.89 8.26 -30.64
N SER A 349 16.14 8.70 -29.39
CA SER A 349 17.01 7.98 -28.48
C SER A 349 16.18 6.92 -27.76
N TYR A 350 16.34 5.64 -28.13
CA TYR A 350 15.67 4.54 -27.45
C TYR A 350 16.39 4.21 -26.14
N ALA A 351 15.63 4.02 -25.08
CA ALA A 351 16.19 3.50 -23.86
C ALA A 351 16.40 1.98 -23.97
N SER A 352 17.54 1.52 -23.50
CA SER A 352 17.84 0.10 -23.39
C SER A 352 16.98 -0.55 -22.27
N ASN A 353 16.77 -1.87 -22.38
CA ASN A 353 16.16 -2.63 -21.29
C ASN A 353 17.20 -2.82 -20.17
N ARG A 354 16.97 -2.22 -19.01
CA ARG A 354 17.84 -2.30 -17.83
C ARG A 354 17.35 -3.30 -16.78
N LEU A 355 16.48 -4.22 -17.17
CA LEU A 355 15.89 -5.20 -16.26
C LEU A 355 16.95 -6.06 -15.53
N SER A 356 18.06 -6.41 -16.22
CA SER A 356 19.19 -7.12 -15.60
C SER A 356 19.84 -6.36 -14.45
N ASP A 357 19.80 -5.03 -14.48
CA ASP A 357 20.42 -4.19 -13.46
C ASP A 357 19.45 -3.86 -12.31
N THR A 358 18.17 -3.76 -12.64
CA THR A 358 17.16 -3.19 -11.74
C THR A 358 16.28 -4.23 -11.04
N LEU A 359 16.17 -5.45 -11.59
CA LEU A 359 15.26 -6.48 -11.09
C LEU A 359 15.56 -6.86 -9.64
N LEU A 360 16.84 -7.06 -9.30
CA LEU A 360 17.25 -7.51 -7.98
C LEU A 360 16.97 -6.44 -6.91
N SER A 361 17.33 -5.19 -7.18
CA SER A 361 17.03 -4.06 -6.30
C SER A 361 15.52 -3.92 -6.10
N ARG A 362 14.73 -3.98 -7.17
CA ARG A 362 13.28 -3.95 -7.11
C ARG A 362 12.71 -5.08 -6.26
N GLN A 363 13.19 -6.29 -6.46
CA GLN A 363 12.74 -7.47 -5.68
C GLN A 363 13.04 -7.31 -4.21
N SER A 364 14.26 -6.90 -3.86
CA SER A 364 14.68 -6.66 -2.48
C SER A 364 13.79 -5.63 -1.80
N ARG A 365 13.59 -4.48 -2.42
CA ARG A 365 12.75 -3.38 -1.87
C ARG A 365 11.29 -3.77 -1.68
N LEU A 366 10.70 -4.46 -2.66
CA LEU A 366 9.30 -4.93 -2.53
C LEU A 366 9.15 -6.07 -1.53
N ALA A 367 10.18 -6.91 -1.35
CA ALA A 367 10.19 -7.92 -0.31
C ALA A 367 10.26 -7.27 1.08
N GLU A 368 11.09 -6.25 1.23
CA GLU A 368 11.24 -5.48 2.47
C GLU A 368 9.90 -4.85 2.91
N LEU A 369 9.12 -4.29 1.99
CA LEU A 369 7.78 -3.77 2.29
C LEU A 369 6.77 -4.85 2.73
N ARG A 370 6.98 -6.10 2.33
CA ARG A 370 6.04 -7.19 2.64
C ARG A 370 6.43 -7.98 3.88
N SER A 371 7.72 -8.11 4.13
CA SER A 371 8.27 -9.01 5.15
C SER A 371 9.34 -8.34 6.04
N GLY A 372 9.55 -7.04 5.89
CA GLY A 372 10.37 -6.22 6.79
C GLY A 372 9.62 -5.86 8.07
N ILE A 373 9.78 -4.63 8.56
CA ILE A 373 9.06 -4.16 9.74
C ILE A 373 7.64 -3.78 9.35
N GLY A 374 6.69 -4.56 9.83
CA GLY A 374 5.25 -4.35 9.62
C GLY A 374 4.51 -4.12 10.93
N LEU A 375 3.53 -3.23 10.87
CA LEU A 375 2.64 -2.89 11.98
C LEU A 375 1.20 -2.92 11.48
N THR A 376 0.32 -3.62 12.18
CA THR A 376 -1.11 -3.51 11.99
C THR A 376 -1.68 -2.61 13.07
N MET A 377 -2.46 -1.60 12.69
CA MET A 377 -2.95 -0.58 13.59
C MET A 377 -4.43 -0.29 13.30
N GLU A 378 -5.22 -0.10 14.35
CA GLU A 378 -6.59 0.39 14.26
C GLU A 378 -6.66 1.81 14.83
N ILE A 379 -7.24 2.71 14.06
CA ILE A 379 -7.39 4.13 14.40
C ILE A 379 -8.84 4.58 14.19
N ASN A 380 -9.19 5.71 14.80
CA ASN A 380 -10.42 6.41 14.47
C ASN A 380 -10.42 6.87 13.01
N GLY A 381 -11.56 6.74 12.35
CA GLY A 381 -11.69 6.97 10.94
C GLY A 381 -11.53 8.45 10.55
N ASN A 382 -10.84 8.63 9.44
CA ASN A 382 -10.70 9.89 8.73
C ASN A 382 -10.76 9.60 7.23
N THR A 383 -11.60 10.30 6.50
CA THR A 383 -11.81 10.09 5.06
C THR A 383 -10.66 10.62 4.19
N THR A 384 -9.70 11.34 4.78
CA THR A 384 -8.55 11.91 4.04
C THR A 384 -7.40 10.92 3.87
N ILE A 385 -7.36 9.82 4.62
CA ILE A 385 -6.26 8.84 4.62
C ILE A 385 -6.49 7.80 3.52
N ALA A 386 -5.44 7.50 2.77
CA ALA A 386 -5.46 6.51 1.69
C ALA A 386 -4.21 5.62 1.69
N ALA A 387 -4.29 4.46 1.01
CA ALA A 387 -3.11 3.63 0.79
C ALA A 387 -2.06 4.39 -0.02
N GLY A 388 -0.80 4.33 0.43
CA GLY A 388 0.32 5.07 -0.14
C GLY A 388 0.68 6.35 0.61
N ASP A 389 -0.07 6.73 1.64
CA ASP A 389 0.29 7.86 2.51
C ASP A 389 1.38 7.47 3.51
N LEU A 390 2.13 8.48 3.96
CA LEU A 390 3.05 8.37 5.09
C LEU A 390 2.37 8.86 6.36
N ILE A 391 2.56 8.12 7.44
CA ILE A 391 2.12 8.49 8.78
C ILE A 391 3.25 8.32 9.78
N ASP A 392 3.26 9.15 10.82
CA ASP A 392 4.18 9.03 11.95
C ASP A 392 3.49 8.31 13.11
N VAL A 393 4.16 7.31 13.68
CA VAL A 393 3.61 6.43 14.71
C VAL A 393 4.52 6.42 15.92
N GLN A 394 3.97 6.73 17.07
CA GLN A 394 4.67 6.68 18.36
C GLN A 394 4.15 5.48 19.17
N LEU A 395 5.02 4.49 19.34
CA LEU A 395 4.72 3.26 20.08
C LEU A 395 5.32 3.33 21.50
N PRO A 396 4.61 2.83 22.52
CA PRO A 396 5.10 2.83 23.87
C PRO A 396 6.12 1.73 24.09
N ILE A 397 7.06 1.96 24.99
CA ILE A 397 7.90 0.89 25.55
C ILE A 397 7.08 0.11 26.57
N ALA A 398 7.11 -1.23 26.50
CA ALA A 398 6.50 -2.10 27.50
C ALA A 398 7.43 -2.21 28.74
N GLY A 399 7.05 -1.61 29.86
CA GLY A 399 7.82 -1.70 31.13
C GLY A 399 7.28 -0.74 32.20
N ILE A 400 7.56 -1.04 33.47
CA ILE A 400 6.98 -0.32 34.61
C ILE A 400 7.86 0.83 35.13
N ASP A 401 9.14 0.87 34.76
CA ASP A 401 10.13 1.80 35.35
C ASP A 401 11.00 2.45 34.27
N HIS A 402 10.50 3.47 33.60
CA HIS A 402 11.39 4.28 32.76
C HIS A 402 10.98 5.76 32.82
N ASP A 403 11.81 6.53 33.53
CA ASP A 403 11.60 7.96 33.73
C ASP A 403 11.90 8.83 32.49
N ASP A 404 12.68 8.34 31.49
CA ASP A 404 13.20 9.22 30.45
C ASP A 404 12.84 8.88 29.01
N ASP A 405 12.52 7.61 28.64
CA ASP A 405 12.20 7.24 27.25
C ASP A 405 10.87 6.46 27.18
N LYS A 406 9.77 7.17 27.01
CA LYS A 406 8.44 6.57 26.92
C LYS A 406 8.11 5.98 25.52
N VAL A 407 8.96 6.18 24.53
CA VAL A 407 8.74 5.83 23.11
C VAL A 407 9.76 4.81 22.62
N ASP A 408 9.29 3.75 21.96
CA ASP A 408 10.16 2.77 21.31
C ASP A 408 10.93 3.41 20.15
N LYS A 409 12.23 3.56 20.27
CA LYS A 409 13.10 4.25 19.33
C LYS A 409 13.37 3.49 18.02
N TYR A 410 13.15 2.17 17.99
CA TYR A 410 13.36 1.34 16.78
C TYR A 410 12.08 1.19 15.98
N TYR A 411 10.95 1.00 16.66
CA TYR A 411 9.67 0.74 16.02
C TYR A 411 8.81 1.99 15.85
N SER A 412 9.05 3.06 16.60
CA SER A 412 8.40 4.35 16.34
C SER A 412 8.97 5.03 15.10
N GLY A 413 8.28 6.06 14.58
CA GLY A 413 8.68 6.87 13.43
C GLY A 413 7.75 6.71 12.23
N THR A 414 8.22 7.12 11.08
CA THR A 414 7.43 7.18 9.86
C THR A 414 7.21 5.79 9.25
N TYR A 415 5.97 5.55 8.80
CA TYR A 415 5.53 4.34 8.12
C TYR A 415 4.78 4.67 6.84
N LEU A 416 4.89 3.78 5.85
CA LEU A 416 4.08 3.79 4.64
C LEU A 416 2.84 2.93 4.84
N ILE A 417 1.66 3.45 4.51
CA ILE A 417 0.41 2.68 4.51
C ILE A 417 0.40 1.77 3.29
N THR A 418 0.57 0.46 3.51
CA THR A 418 0.56 -0.53 2.43
C THR A 418 -0.82 -1.07 2.13
N ASN A 419 -1.64 -1.28 3.16
CA ASN A 419 -3.04 -1.68 3.02
C ASN A 419 -3.90 -0.87 3.99
N LEU A 420 -5.10 -0.61 3.58
CA LEU A 420 -6.07 0.14 4.35
C LEU A 420 -7.45 -0.48 4.21
N ARG A 421 -8.16 -0.60 5.33
CA ARG A 421 -9.56 -1.01 5.37
C ARG A 421 -10.36 0.04 6.12
N HIS A 422 -11.22 0.73 5.42
CA HIS A 422 -12.27 1.53 6.04
C HIS A 422 -13.40 0.63 6.50
N VAL A 423 -13.81 0.79 7.75
CA VAL A 423 -14.95 0.09 8.35
C VAL A 423 -15.98 1.12 8.77
N PHE A 424 -17.06 1.22 8.04
CA PHE A 424 -18.16 2.14 8.33
C PHE A 424 -19.34 1.38 8.91
N VAL A 425 -19.87 1.86 10.03
CA VAL A 425 -21.12 1.39 10.64
C VAL A 425 -22.11 2.55 10.69
N PRO A 426 -22.87 2.80 9.60
CA PRO A 426 -23.65 4.02 9.43
C PRO A 426 -24.72 4.25 10.51
N ARG A 427 -25.33 3.17 11.02
CA ARG A 427 -26.33 3.27 12.12
C ARG A 427 -25.74 3.84 13.41
N GLN A 428 -24.46 3.56 13.67
CA GLN A 428 -23.72 4.08 14.83
C GLN A 428 -22.99 5.37 14.50
N ARG A 429 -22.95 5.77 13.22
CA ARG A 429 -22.14 6.87 12.69
C ARG A 429 -20.66 6.72 13.01
N THR A 430 -20.16 5.48 13.07
CA THR A 430 -18.76 5.20 13.40
C THR A 430 -18.00 4.78 12.16
N HIS A 431 -16.79 5.27 12.08
CA HIS A 431 -15.78 4.94 11.09
C HIS A 431 -14.49 4.58 11.80
N ASN A 432 -14.00 3.38 11.60
CA ASN A 432 -12.69 2.93 12.03
C ASN A 432 -11.86 2.60 10.80
N ILE A 433 -10.56 2.75 10.91
CA ILE A 433 -9.60 2.36 9.86
C ILE A 433 -8.65 1.33 10.43
N VAL A 434 -8.52 0.21 9.74
CA VAL A 434 -7.49 -0.78 10.01
C VAL A 434 -6.40 -0.61 8.96
N LEU A 435 -5.19 -0.32 9.41
CA LEU A 435 -4.00 -0.05 8.60
C LEU A 435 -3.02 -1.21 8.68
N SER A 436 -2.45 -1.60 7.53
CA SER A 436 -1.20 -2.34 7.50
C SER A 436 -0.11 -1.39 7.05
N LEU A 437 0.89 -1.26 7.89
CA LEU A 437 1.97 -0.30 7.76
C LEU A 437 3.27 -1.05 7.54
N ALA A 438 4.16 -0.46 6.76
CA ALA A 438 5.51 -0.99 6.58
C ALA A 438 6.54 0.13 6.61
N LYS A 439 7.74 -0.19 7.09
CA LYS A 439 8.92 0.65 6.93
C LYS A 439 10.13 -0.19 6.52
N ASP A 440 10.99 0.42 5.73
CA ASP A 440 12.16 -0.22 5.11
C ASP A 440 13.48 0.15 5.81
N SER A 441 13.39 0.94 6.86
CA SER A 441 14.55 1.49 7.56
C SER A 441 14.15 1.95 8.96
N ILE A 442 15.12 2.15 9.84
CA ILE A 442 14.92 2.57 11.22
C ILE A 442 15.68 3.85 11.52
N PRO A 443 15.16 4.71 12.43
CA PRO A 443 15.84 5.96 12.77
C PRO A 443 17.13 5.75 13.57
N GLU A 444 17.17 4.77 14.44
CA GLU A 444 18.30 4.47 15.32
C GLU A 444 19.21 3.38 14.76
N ILE A 445 20.50 3.51 15.00
CA ILE A 445 21.49 2.48 14.61
C ILE A 445 21.33 1.25 15.50
N LEU A 446 21.24 0.06 14.89
CA LEU A 446 21.27 -1.17 15.64
C LEU A 446 22.63 -1.35 16.34
N PRO A 447 22.64 -1.87 17.58
CA PRO A 447 23.87 -2.04 18.34
C PRO A 447 24.79 -3.06 17.66
N LYS A 448 26.05 -2.71 17.53
CA LYS A 448 27.07 -3.64 17.03
C LYS A 448 27.42 -4.70 18.07
N LYS A 449 27.80 -5.88 17.60
CA LYS A 449 28.29 -6.96 18.45
C LYS A 449 29.51 -6.47 19.23
N SER A 450 29.44 -6.41 20.55
CA SER A 450 30.58 -6.12 21.39
C SER A 450 31.46 -7.39 21.54
N ASP A 451 32.78 -7.25 21.61
CA ASP A 451 33.75 -8.34 21.74
C ASP A 451 33.57 -9.21 23.01
N ALA A 452 32.74 -8.78 23.93
CA ALA A 452 32.41 -9.52 25.13
C ALA A 452 30.88 -9.71 25.22
N ILE A 453 30.41 -10.90 24.89
CA ILE A 453 29.04 -11.33 25.26
C ILE A 453 29.03 -11.57 26.77
N GLN A 454 28.81 -10.51 27.54
CA GLN A 454 28.44 -10.64 28.94
C GLN A 454 26.90 -10.79 28.99
N PRO A 455 26.36 -11.90 29.50
CA PRO A 455 24.94 -12.02 29.70
C PRO A 455 24.49 -10.90 30.67
N GLN A 456 23.71 -9.98 30.17
CA GLN A 456 23.08 -8.95 31.00
C GLN A 456 22.22 -9.69 32.03
N PRO A 457 22.34 -9.38 33.34
CA PRO A 457 21.47 -9.95 34.33
C PRO A 457 20.05 -9.51 34.01
N MET A 458 19.18 -10.47 33.65
CA MET A 458 17.75 -10.18 33.57
C MET A 458 17.32 -9.66 34.95
N HIS A 459 16.80 -8.44 34.97
CA HIS A 459 16.07 -7.96 36.16
C HIS A 459 14.99 -8.99 36.46
N LYS A 460 15.12 -9.64 37.61
CA LYS A 460 14.08 -10.54 38.14
C LYS A 460 12.88 -9.67 38.52
N GLY A 461 12.06 -9.35 37.53
CA GLY A 461 10.72 -8.89 37.81
C GLY A 461 10.02 -9.96 38.64
N THR A 462 9.63 -9.63 39.85
CA THR A 462 8.86 -10.51 40.73
C THR A 462 7.53 -10.76 40.05
N ILE A 463 7.40 -11.92 39.38
CA ILE A 463 6.11 -12.40 38.89
C ILE A 463 5.30 -12.76 40.12
N THR A 464 4.52 -11.82 40.63
CA THR A 464 3.45 -12.10 41.58
C THR A 464 2.38 -12.87 40.82
N LYS A 465 2.41 -14.19 40.97
CA LYS A 465 1.30 -15.06 40.60
C LYS A 465 0.10 -14.68 41.47
N SER A 466 -0.87 -14.00 40.93
CA SER A 466 -2.23 -14.03 41.44
C SER A 466 -3.08 -14.80 40.43
N PHE A 467 -3.12 -16.11 40.61
CA PHE A 467 -4.25 -16.92 40.13
C PHE A 467 -5.33 -16.83 41.21
N TYR A 468 -6.44 -16.18 40.87
CA TYR A 468 -7.80 -16.56 41.31
C TYR A 468 -8.76 -16.00 40.28
#